data_08c79b67e77d2265ff59fb51852d10ea
#
_entry.id   08c79b67e77d2265ff59fb51852d10ea
#
_cell.length_a   1.000
_cell.length_b   1.000
_cell.length_c   1.000
_cell.angle_alpha   90.00
_cell.angle_beta   90.00
_cell.angle_gamma   90.00
#
_symmetry.space_group_name_H-M   'P 1'
#
loop_
_entity.id
_entity.type
_entity.pdbx_description
1 polymer ?
#
loop_
_entity_poly.entity_id
_entity_poly.type
_entity_poly.pdbx_seq_one_letter_code
_entity_poly.pdbx_strand_id
1 'polypeptide(L)'
;MVFRTYVEKRQGLAPECEALLTDCRDFLGVQGLRAARIWNRYDVEGIEAPLFENACRSVFSEPPLDLVSDAADTQDACAVFAVEPLPGQFDQRADSAAQCIQLLSQGERPRIRTAKVYALYGMLTDADVEAVKRYVINPVESREASLAKPETLAEELAEPKRVASVEGFTVMDEAALSALLSSMGLAM
;
A
#
# COMPACT_ATOMS: atom_id res chain seq x y z
N MET A 1 -12.74 -14.93 -8.15
CA MET A 1 -13.51 -13.81 -7.53
C MET A 1 -12.70 -13.24 -6.38
N VAL A 2 -12.55 -11.91 -6.30
CA VAL A 2 -11.83 -11.24 -5.23
C VAL A 2 -12.83 -10.74 -4.18
N PHE A 3 -12.58 -11.02 -2.92
CA PHE A 3 -13.26 -10.41 -1.78
C PHE A 3 -12.44 -9.21 -1.30
N ARG A 4 -13.10 -8.19 -0.76
CA ARG A 4 -12.46 -7.02 -0.19
C ARG A 4 -13.07 -6.66 1.15
N THR A 5 -12.21 -6.32 2.13
CA THR A 5 -12.63 -5.75 3.39
C THR A 5 -11.68 -4.64 3.84
N TYR A 6 -12.19 -3.78 4.69
CA TYR A 6 -11.47 -2.66 5.30
C TYR A 6 -11.52 -2.80 6.81
N VAL A 7 -10.40 -2.60 7.44
CA VAL A 7 -10.24 -2.71 8.89
C VAL A 7 -9.68 -1.40 9.41
N GLU A 8 -10.41 -0.74 10.28
CA GLU A 8 -10.05 0.52 10.91
C GLU A 8 -9.96 0.35 12.42
N LYS A 9 -9.03 1.02 13.07
CA LYS A 9 -8.98 1.08 14.53
C LYS A 9 -10.15 1.91 15.06
N ARG A 10 -10.75 1.46 16.17
CA ARG A 10 -11.80 2.22 16.85
C ARG A 10 -11.30 3.58 17.29
N GLN A 11 -12.20 4.54 17.37
CA GLN A 11 -11.89 5.89 17.84
C GLN A 11 -11.18 5.85 19.21
N GLY A 12 -10.12 6.63 19.35
CA GLY A 12 -9.27 6.66 20.54
C GLY A 12 -8.26 5.49 20.62
N LEU A 13 -8.25 4.58 19.66
CA LEU A 13 -7.31 3.47 19.56
C LEU A 13 -6.52 3.49 18.24
N ALA A 14 -6.44 4.64 17.57
CA ALA A 14 -5.80 4.83 16.27
C ALA A 14 -4.53 5.70 16.38
N PRO A 15 -3.46 5.24 17.04
CA PRO A 15 -2.24 6.04 17.23
C PRO A 15 -1.57 6.44 15.92
N GLU A 16 -1.74 5.67 14.86
CA GLU A 16 -1.20 5.98 13.54
C GLU A 16 -1.87 7.24 12.94
N CYS A 17 -3.17 7.41 13.14
CA CYS A 17 -3.87 8.63 12.71
C CYS A 17 -3.41 9.86 13.49
N GLU A 18 -3.22 9.72 14.80
CA GLU A 18 -2.74 10.81 15.68
C GLU A 18 -1.31 11.21 15.33
N ALA A 19 -0.43 10.22 15.09
CA ALA A 19 0.94 10.46 14.64
C ALA A 19 0.94 11.19 13.30
N LEU A 20 0.17 10.72 12.31
CA LEU A 20 0.09 11.39 11.00
C LEU A 20 -0.37 12.85 11.13
N LEU A 21 -1.38 13.13 11.97
CA LEU A 21 -1.85 14.51 12.20
C LEU A 21 -0.75 15.39 12.81
N THR A 22 -0.01 14.85 13.76
CA THR A 22 1.10 15.55 14.41
C THR A 22 2.21 15.83 13.39
N ASP A 23 2.63 14.82 12.65
CA ASP A 23 3.71 14.95 11.66
C ASP A 23 3.33 15.91 10.52
N CYS A 24 2.08 15.85 10.05
CA CYS A 24 1.58 16.79 9.04
C CYS A 24 1.63 18.23 9.52
N ARG A 25 1.26 18.48 10.77
CA ARG A 25 1.25 19.82 11.35
C ARG A 25 2.66 20.32 11.65
N ASP A 26 3.45 19.51 12.35
CA ASP A 26 4.69 19.96 12.98
C ASP A 26 5.88 19.83 12.03
N PHE A 27 5.83 18.87 11.10
CA PHE A 27 6.92 18.54 10.20
C PHE A 27 6.68 19.00 8.76
N LEU A 28 5.47 18.78 8.24
CA LEU A 28 5.14 19.15 6.85
C LEU A 28 4.56 20.56 6.73
N GLY A 29 4.17 21.19 7.85
CA GLY A 29 3.55 22.52 7.85
C GLY A 29 2.11 22.53 7.29
N VAL A 30 1.46 21.36 7.16
CA VAL A 30 0.10 21.21 6.65
C VAL A 30 -0.91 21.52 7.75
N GLN A 31 -1.16 22.81 7.97
CA GLN A 31 -2.05 23.29 9.06
C GLN A 31 -3.53 23.05 8.80
N GLY A 32 -3.91 22.83 7.52
CA GLY A 32 -5.30 22.62 7.12
C GLY A 32 -5.87 21.25 7.46
N LEU A 33 -5.03 20.26 7.76
CA LEU A 33 -5.44 18.90 8.10
C LEU A 33 -6.03 18.86 9.52
N ARG A 34 -7.30 18.47 9.64
CA ARG A 34 -8.04 18.42 10.90
C ARG A 34 -8.24 17.03 11.45
N ALA A 35 -8.45 16.06 10.55
CA ALA A 35 -8.58 14.65 10.89
C ALA A 35 -8.06 13.77 9.76
N ALA A 36 -7.67 12.56 10.11
CA ALA A 36 -7.33 11.51 9.17
C ALA A 36 -7.97 10.20 9.63
N ARG A 37 -8.39 9.38 8.68
CA ARG A 37 -8.78 7.99 8.93
C ARG A 37 -7.90 7.08 8.09
N ILE A 38 -7.56 5.92 8.64
CA ILE A 38 -6.66 4.96 8.01
C ILE A 38 -7.30 3.58 8.13
N TRP A 39 -7.49 2.92 6.98
CA TRP A 39 -7.96 1.54 6.92
C TRP A 39 -6.86 0.64 6.40
N ASN A 40 -6.72 -0.52 6.99
CA ASN A 40 -6.03 -1.64 6.36
C ASN A 40 -7.02 -2.33 5.41
N ARG A 41 -6.74 -2.27 4.12
CA ARG A 41 -7.53 -2.94 3.07
C ARG A 41 -6.93 -4.32 2.82
N TYR A 42 -7.78 -5.32 2.75
CA TYR A 42 -7.43 -6.67 2.32
C TYR A 42 -8.22 -7.03 1.08
N ASP A 43 -7.52 -7.42 0.03
CA ASP A 43 -8.06 -8.06 -1.17
C ASP A 43 -7.67 -9.53 -1.12
N VAL A 44 -8.65 -10.43 -1.23
CA VAL A 44 -8.48 -11.88 -1.00
C VAL A 44 -9.08 -12.66 -2.16
N GLU A 45 -8.31 -13.57 -2.73
CA GLU A 45 -8.73 -14.47 -3.82
C GLU A 45 -8.37 -15.92 -3.49
N GLY A 46 -9.22 -16.86 -3.93
CA GLY A 46 -8.98 -18.29 -3.76
C GLY A 46 -9.63 -18.89 -2.51
N ILE A 47 -10.62 -18.20 -1.92
CA ILE A 47 -11.44 -18.74 -0.82
C ILE A 47 -12.93 -18.52 -1.11
N GLU A 48 -13.77 -19.22 -0.36
CA GLU A 48 -15.22 -19.06 -0.41
C GLU A 48 -15.72 -18.04 0.63
N ALA A 49 -16.92 -17.50 0.42
CA ALA A 49 -17.52 -16.45 1.24
C ALA A 49 -17.59 -16.81 2.74
N PRO A 50 -18.00 -18.00 3.18
CA PRO A 50 -18.05 -18.34 4.61
C PRO A 50 -16.67 -18.29 5.29
N LEU A 51 -15.60 -18.71 4.57
CA LEU A 51 -14.24 -18.65 5.08
C LEU A 51 -13.75 -17.20 5.16
N PHE A 52 -14.11 -16.37 4.15
CA PHE A 52 -13.80 -14.95 4.16
C PHE A 52 -14.45 -14.22 5.34
N GLU A 53 -15.75 -14.47 5.60
CA GLU A 53 -16.47 -13.90 6.75
C GLU A 53 -15.85 -14.30 8.09
N ASN A 54 -15.40 -15.56 8.22
CA ASN A 54 -14.67 -16.00 9.40
C ASN A 54 -13.33 -15.28 9.52
N ALA A 55 -12.57 -15.17 8.43
CA ALA A 55 -11.29 -14.49 8.39
C ALA A 55 -11.40 -13.00 8.76
N CYS A 56 -12.48 -12.33 8.38
CA CYS A 56 -12.74 -10.93 8.77
C CYS A 56 -12.73 -10.74 10.29
N ARG A 57 -13.19 -11.73 11.06
CA ARG A 57 -13.28 -11.65 12.53
C ARG A 57 -12.08 -12.22 13.27
N SER A 58 -11.39 -13.20 12.66
CA SER A 58 -10.36 -13.99 13.37
C SER A 58 -8.95 -13.76 12.83
N VAL A 59 -8.80 -13.21 11.62
CA VAL A 59 -7.50 -13.01 10.96
C VAL A 59 -7.22 -11.55 10.68
N PHE A 60 -8.18 -10.83 10.09
CA PHE A 60 -7.94 -9.46 9.63
C PHE A 60 -8.17 -8.42 10.72
N SER A 61 -8.92 -8.75 11.78
CA SER A 61 -9.28 -7.81 12.84
C SER A 61 -9.20 -8.41 14.23
N GLU A 62 -9.05 -7.54 15.19
CA GLU A 62 -9.25 -7.79 16.62
C GLU A 62 -10.57 -7.12 17.03
N PRO A 63 -11.69 -7.84 17.18
CA PRO A 63 -13.03 -7.24 17.36
C PRO A 63 -13.16 -6.19 18.47
N PRO A 64 -12.43 -6.27 19.60
CA PRO A 64 -12.47 -5.23 20.62
C PRO A 64 -11.81 -3.91 20.16
N LEU A 65 -10.84 -3.97 19.25
CA LEU A 65 -9.99 -2.85 18.84
C LEU A 65 -10.34 -2.29 17.45
N ASP A 66 -10.97 -3.13 16.63
CA ASP A 66 -11.15 -2.86 15.21
C ASP A 66 -12.62 -2.76 14.81
N LEU A 67 -12.87 -2.04 13.73
CA LEU A 67 -14.11 -2.01 12.97
C LEU A 67 -13.82 -2.61 11.59
N VAL A 68 -14.68 -3.55 11.19
CA VAL A 68 -14.60 -4.19 9.86
C VAL A 68 -15.77 -3.72 9.00
N SER A 69 -15.49 -3.39 7.75
CA SER A 69 -16.51 -2.93 6.80
C SER A 69 -16.18 -3.37 5.37
N ASP A 70 -17.21 -3.44 4.52
CA ASP A 70 -17.07 -3.78 3.09
C ASP A 70 -16.61 -2.59 2.25
N ALA A 71 -16.73 -1.37 2.80
CA ALA A 71 -16.30 -0.13 2.16
C ALA A 71 -15.67 0.81 3.19
N ALA A 72 -14.68 1.58 2.77
CA ALA A 72 -14.17 2.70 3.56
C ALA A 72 -15.20 3.85 3.52
N ASP A 73 -15.63 4.27 4.70
CA ASP A 73 -16.48 5.45 4.82
C ASP A 73 -15.64 6.72 4.68
N THR A 74 -15.61 7.24 3.47
CA THR A 74 -14.83 8.42 3.09
C THR A 74 -15.69 9.67 2.93
N GLN A 75 -16.90 9.66 3.50
CA GLN A 75 -17.79 10.81 3.43
C GLN A 75 -17.08 12.05 3.98
N ASP A 76 -17.26 13.19 3.28
CA ASP A 76 -16.66 14.49 3.61
C ASP A 76 -15.11 14.53 3.61
N ALA A 77 -14.45 13.50 3.15
CA ALA A 77 -13.00 13.53 2.95
C ALA A 77 -12.64 14.48 1.80
N CYS A 78 -11.67 15.36 2.02
CA CYS A 78 -11.14 16.25 0.97
C CYS A 78 -10.16 15.52 0.04
N ALA A 79 -9.53 14.45 0.50
CA ALA A 79 -8.69 13.59 -0.32
C ALA A 79 -8.73 12.14 0.18
N VAL A 80 -8.72 11.20 -0.76
CA VAL A 80 -8.66 9.76 -0.49
C VAL A 80 -7.63 9.12 -1.42
N PHE A 81 -6.70 8.37 -0.87
CA PHE A 81 -5.73 7.61 -1.64
C PHE A 81 -5.36 6.32 -0.92
N ALA A 82 -4.80 5.37 -1.64
CA ALA A 82 -4.33 4.12 -1.05
C ALA A 82 -2.84 3.93 -1.32
N VAL A 83 -2.17 3.21 -0.43
CA VAL A 83 -0.74 2.88 -0.52
C VAL A 83 -0.57 1.37 -0.39
N GLU A 84 0.12 0.77 -1.35
CA GLU A 84 0.42 -0.66 -1.37
C GLU A 84 1.93 -0.90 -1.52
N PRO A 85 2.45 -2.07 -1.09
CA PRO A 85 3.83 -2.46 -1.40
C PRO A 85 4.07 -2.50 -2.92
N LEU A 86 5.30 -2.19 -3.34
CA LEU A 86 5.71 -2.36 -4.74
C LEU A 86 5.66 -3.84 -5.14
N PRO A 87 5.41 -4.15 -6.43
CA PRO A 87 5.55 -5.50 -6.94
C PRO A 87 6.94 -6.08 -6.63
N GLY A 88 6.95 -7.28 -6.05
CA GLY A 88 8.19 -7.94 -5.61
C GLY A 88 8.64 -7.57 -4.19
N GLN A 89 8.05 -6.58 -3.55
CA GLN A 89 8.26 -6.32 -2.12
C GLN A 89 7.45 -7.30 -1.27
N PHE A 90 8.03 -7.68 -0.12
CA PHE A 90 7.39 -8.59 0.80
C PHE A 90 6.29 -7.89 1.58
N ASP A 91 5.05 -8.30 1.33
CA ASP A 91 3.88 -7.86 2.09
C ASP A 91 3.68 -8.78 3.31
N GLN A 92 4.29 -8.42 4.44
CA GLN A 92 4.22 -9.20 5.67
C GLN A 92 2.78 -9.38 6.16
N ARG A 93 1.93 -8.38 6.00
CA ARG A 93 0.53 -8.43 6.43
C ARG A 93 -0.27 -9.42 5.56
N ALA A 94 -0.10 -9.38 4.26
CA ALA A 94 -0.73 -10.31 3.33
C ALA A 94 -0.23 -11.74 3.57
N ASP A 95 1.08 -11.90 3.75
CA ASP A 95 1.71 -13.21 4.00
C ASP A 95 1.19 -13.85 5.28
N SER A 96 1.18 -13.13 6.40
CA SER A 96 0.67 -13.61 7.69
C SER A 96 -0.81 -13.95 7.61
N ALA A 97 -1.62 -13.11 6.95
CA ALA A 97 -3.04 -13.36 6.78
C ALA A 97 -3.30 -14.62 5.93
N ALA A 98 -2.55 -14.81 4.84
CA ALA A 98 -2.65 -16.00 3.99
C ALA A 98 -2.28 -17.29 4.75
N GLN A 99 -1.26 -17.24 5.59
CA GLN A 99 -0.88 -18.37 6.46
C GLN A 99 -1.98 -18.70 7.46
N CYS A 100 -2.53 -17.69 8.15
CA CYS A 100 -3.61 -17.90 9.12
C CYS A 100 -4.85 -18.54 8.45
N ILE A 101 -5.25 -18.05 7.27
CA ILE A 101 -6.39 -18.62 6.53
C ILE A 101 -6.10 -20.07 6.10
N GLN A 102 -4.89 -20.36 5.63
CA GLN A 102 -4.49 -21.71 5.27
C GLN A 102 -4.59 -22.67 6.49
N LEU A 103 -4.15 -22.22 7.66
CA LEU A 103 -4.27 -23.00 8.89
C LEU A 103 -5.73 -23.23 9.32
N LEU A 104 -6.59 -22.21 9.18
CA LEU A 104 -8.00 -22.30 9.52
C LEU A 104 -8.76 -23.26 8.60
N SER A 105 -8.46 -23.22 7.32
CA SER A 105 -9.15 -24.04 6.30
C SER A 105 -8.55 -25.43 6.12
N GLN A 106 -7.28 -25.62 6.50
CA GLN A 106 -6.44 -26.78 6.18
C GLN A 106 -6.39 -27.05 4.65
N GLY A 107 -6.62 -26.00 3.84
CA GLY A 107 -6.70 -26.04 2.40
C GLY A 107 -5.52 -25.34 1.70
N GLU A 108 -5.79 -24.89 0.47
CA GLU A 108 -4.81 -24.13 -0.29
C GLU A 108 -4.60 -22.72 0.30
N ARG A 109 -3.41 -22.22 0.12
CA ARG A 109 -3.07 -20.87 0.55
C ARG A 109 -3.71 -19.83 -0.37
N PRO A 110 -4.54 -18.90 0.13
CA PRO A 110 -5.15 -17.86 -0.68
C PRO A 110 -4.12 -16.83 -1.16
N ARG A 111 -4.46 -16.14 -2.24
CA ARG A 111 -3.76 -14.92 -2.64
C ARG A 111 -4.34 -13.75 -1.87
N ILE A 112 -3.48 -12.97 -1.25
CA ILE A 112 -3.88 -11.78 -0.52
C ILE A 112 -2.98 -10.62 -0.95
N ARG A 113 -3.58 -9.44 -1.12
CA ARG A 113 -2.87 -8.17 -1.22
C ARG A 113 -3.39 -7.22 -0.18
N THR A 114 -2.52 -6.40 0.39
CA THR A 114 -2.94 -5.37 1.33
C THR A 114 -2.60 -3.98 0.81
N ALA A 115 -3.36 -3.02 1.30
CA ALA A 115 -3.05 -1.61 1.13
C ALA A 115 -3.53 -0.84 2.37
N LYS A 116 -2.91 0.29 2.66
CA LYS A 116 -3.47 1.28 3.58
C LYS A 116 -4.25 2.31 2.79
N VAL A 117 -5.48 2.56 3.19
CA VAL A 117 -6.33 3.61 2.61
C VAL A 117 -6.36 4.77 3.57
N TYR A 118 -6.04 5.95 3.07
CA TYR A 118 -6.01 7.19 3.81
C TYR A 118 -7.17 8.08 3.36
N ALA A 119 -7.95 8.59 4.28
CA ALA A 119 -8.89 9.67 4.04
C ALA A 119 -8.51 10.88 4.90
N LEU A 120 -8.33 12.02 4.25
CA LEU A 120 -7.90 13.27 4.85
C LEU A 120 -9.09 14.23 4.93
N TYR A 121 -9.25 14.89 6.08
CA TYR A 121 -10.35 15.81 6.36
C TYR A 121 -9.81 17.18 6.76
N GLY A 122 -10.38 18.22 6.19
CA GLY A 122 -10.02 19.59 6.51
C GLY A 122 -10.03 20.52 5.31
N MET A 123 -9.23 21.57 5.36
CA MET A 123 -9.06 22.51 4.24
C MET A 123 -7.65 22.34 3.68
N LEU A 124 -7.51 21.45 2.72
CA LEU A 124 -6.23 21.10 2.10
C LEU A 124 -6.18 21.60 0.67
N THR A 125 -5.04 22.12 0.28
CA THR A 125 -4.70 22.35 -1.12
C THR A 125 -4.16 21.07 -1.77
N ASP A 126 -4.13 21.02 -3.10
CA ASP A 126 -3.52 19.90 -3.83
C ASP A 126 -2.03 19.72 -3.43
N ALA A 127 -1.33 20.82 -3.16
CA ALA A 127 0.05 20.78 -2.70
C ALA A 127 0.19 20.15 -1.31
N ASP A 128 -0.76 20.39 -0.40
CA ASP A 128 -0.79 19.77 0.91
C ASP A 128 -1.02 18.26 0.79
N VAL A 129 -1.97 17.84 -0.05
CA VAL A 129 -2.24 16.42 -0.30
C VAL A 129 -1.03 15.72 -0.87
N GLU A 130 -0.35 16.33 -1.85
CA GLU A 130 0.87 15.77 -2.43
C GLU A 130 2.04 15.74 -1.44
N ALA A 131 2.11 16.67 -0.50
CA ALA A 131 3.09 16.64 0.58
C ALA A 131 2.83 15.45 1.53
N VAL A 132 1.56 15.22 1.90
CA VAL A 132 1.18 14.06 2.72
C VAL A 132 1.45 12.74 1.99
N LYS A 133 1.10 12.62 0.70
CA LYS A 133 1.39 11.44 -0.10
C LYS A 133 2.89 11.14 -0.12
N ARG A 134 3.74 12.14 -0.40
CA ARG A 134 5.20 11.98 -0.39
C ARG A 134 5.78 11.59 0.96
N TYR A 135 5.11 11.94 2.03
CA TYR A 135 5.51 11.56 3.39
C TYR A 135 5.19 10.10 3.70
N VAL A 136 3.99 9.62 3.33
CA VAL A 136 3.55 8.26 3.65
C VAL A 136 3.95 7.21 2.61
N ILE A 137 4.30 7.62 1.38
CA ILE A 137 4.74 6.71 0.31
C ILE A 137 6.27 6.71 0.25
N ASN A 138 6.87 5.61 0.66
CA ASN A 138 8.30 5.38 0.39
C ASN A 138 8.46 4.79 -1.03
N PRO A 139 9.01 5.54 -2.01
CA PRO A 139 9.07 5.09 -3.40
C PRO A 139 9.96 3.86 -3.63
N VAL A 140 10.76 3.46 -2.64
CA VAL A 140 11.59 2.26 -2.69
C VAL A 140 10.81 1.01 -2.27
N GLU A 141 9.76 1.17 -1.45
CA GLU A 141 9.01 0.06 -0.85
C GLU A 141 7.54 0.05 -1.25
N SER A 142 6.97 1.21 -1.59
CA SER A 142 5.54 1.37 -1.79
C SER A 142 5.20 2.33 -2.92
N ARG A 143 3.95 2.26 -3.34
CA ARG A 143 3.37 3.13 -4.37
C ARG A 143 1.92 3.48 -4.05
N GLU A 144 1.39 4.48 -4.74
CA GLU A 144 -0.06 4.72 -4.73
C GLU A 144 -0.79 3.56 -5.42
N ALA A 145 -1.83 3.06 -4.76
CA ALA A 145 -2.65 1.96 -5.22
C ALA A 145 -3.98 2.43 -5.79
N SER A 146 -4.53 1.69 -6.73
CA SER A 146 -5.90 1.92 -7.19
C SER A 146 -6.90 1.70 -6.04
N LEU A 147 -7.90 2.57 -5.95
CA LEU A 147 -9.05 2.38 -5.05
C LEU A 147 -10.07 1.38 -5.62
N ALA A 148 -10.05 1.16 -6.94
CA ALA A 148 -10.92 0.17 -7.56
C ALA A 148 -10.59 -1.25 -7.09
N LYS A 149 -11.62 -2.06 -6.91
CA LYS A 149 -11.45 -3.47 -6.57
C LYS A 149 -11.02 -4.24 -7.83
N PRO A 150 -9.88 -4.99 -7.78
CA PRO A 150 -9.42 -5.77 -8.92
C PRO A 150 -10.33 -6.98 -9.16
N GLU A 151 -10.37 -7.45 -10.38
CA GLU A 151 -11.10 -8.68 -10.75
C GLU A 151 -10.33 -9.94 -10.33
N THR A 152 -9.00 -9.86 -10.34
CA THR A 152 -8.09 -10.95 -9.93
C THR A 152 -6.85 -10.38 -9.25
N LEU A 153 -6.25 -11.18 -8.38
CA LEU A 153 -4.95 -10.91 -7.75
C LEU A 153 -3.80 -11.65 -8.44
N ALA A 154 -4.08 -12.36 -9.53
CA ALA A 154 -3.03 -12.98 -10.34
C ALA A 154 -2.13 -11.88 -10.90
N GLU A 155 -0.82 -12.01 -10.71
CA GLU A 155 0.15 -11.15 -11.35
C GLU A 155 0.46 -11.66 -12.75
N GLU A 156 0.24 -10.82 -13.74
CA GLU A 156 0.85 -11.02 -15.05
C GLU A 156 2.35 -10.64 -14.88
N LEU A 157 3.18 -11.65 -14.73
CA LEU A 157 4.62 -11.46 -14.76
C LEU A 157 4.99 -11.02 -16.18
N ALA A 158 5.32 -9.75 -16.34
CA ALA A 158 5.91 -9.28 -17.58
C ALA A 158 7.21 -10.07 -17.81
N GLU A 159 7.38 -10.60 -19.03
CA GLU A 159 8.65 -11.22 -19.38
C GLU A 159 9.81 -10.26 -19.08
N PRO A 160 10.84 -10.74 -18.39
CA PRO A 160 11.97 -9.87 -18.04
C PRO A 160 12.59 -9.32 -19.33
N LYS A 161 12.71 -8.01 -19.42
CA LYS A 161 13.39 -7.36 -20.54
C LYS A 161 14.81 -7.92 -20.61
N ARG A 162 15.24 -8.25 -21.84
CA ARG A 162 16.62 -8.67 -22.07
C ARG A 162 17.57 -7.61 -21.51
N VAL A 163 18.54 -8.02 -20.72
CA VAL A 163 19.55 -7.10 -20.18
C VAL A 163 20.26 -6.43 -21.36
N ALA A 164 20.28 -5.11 -21.38
CA ALA A 164 21.00 -4.36 -22.39
C ALA A 164 22.49 -4.58 -22.25
N SER A 165 23.16 -4.95 -23.33
CA SER A 165 24.60 -5.01 -23.39
C SER A 165 25.17 -3.67 -23.80
N VAL A 166 26.23 -3.24 -23.16
CA VAL A 166 26.96 -2.04 -23.55
C VAL A 166 28.01 -2.46 -24.58
N GLU A 167 27.71 -2.22 -25.87
CA GLU A 167 28.62 -2.54 -26.94
C GLU A 167 29.85 -1.62 -26.89
N GLY A 168 31.03 -2.18 -27.15
CA GLY A 168 32.27 -1.41 -27.20
C GLY A 168 32.79 -0.92 -25.85
N PHE A 169 32.24 -1.40 -24.71
CA PHE A 169 32.67 -0.97 -23.38
C PHE A 169 34.17 -1.07 -23.15
N THR A 170 34.82 -2.12 -23.64
CA THR A 170 36.25 -2.39 -23.45
C THR A 170 37.20 -1.47 -24.23
N VAL A 171 36.65 -0.69 -25.17
CA VAL A 171 37.43 0.25 -26.01
C VAL A 171 36.99 1.71 -25.82
N MET A 172 36.14 1.96 -24.81
CA MET A 172 35.71 3.31 -24.46
C MET A 172 36.85 4.10 -23.84
N ASP A 173 36.97 5.36 -24.26
CA ASP A 173 37.82 6.33 -23.60
C ASP A 173 37.17 6.90 -22.31
N GLU A 174 37.92 7.70 -21.57
CA GLU A 174 37.48 8.27 -20.30
C GLU A 174 36.24 9.17 -20.47
N ALA A 175 36.11 9.89 -21.56
CA ALA A 175 34.96 10.76 -21.85
C ALA A 175 33.70 9.93 -22.12
N ALA A 176 33.81 8.84 -22.89
CA ALA A 176 32.73 7.92 -23.18
C ALA A 176 32.28 7.17 -21.92
N LEU A 177 33.23 6.74 -21.05
CA LEU A 177 32.92 6.12 -19.76
C LEU A 177 32.18 7.08 -18.82
N SER A 178 32.61 8.33 -18.74
CA SER A 178 31.92 9.37 -17.92
C SER A 178 30.50 9.64 -18.42
N ALA A 179 30.32 9.70 -19.72
CA ALA A 179 28.99 9.86 -20.33
C ALA A 179 28.09 8.65 -20.03
N LEU A 180 28.63 7.43 -20.12
CA LEU A 180 27.90 6.20 -19.78
C LEU A 180 27.49 6.18 -18.32
N LEU A 181 28.40 6.48 -17.38
CA LEU A 181 28.12 6.57 -15.95
C LEU A 181 26.97 7.55 -15.66
N SER A 182 27.03 8.73 -16.28
CA SER A 182 25.98 9.74 -16.14
C SER A 182 24.63 9.25 -16.69
N SER A 183 24.63 8.58 -17.84
CA SER A 183 23.42 8.03 -18.47
C SER A 183 22.76 6.91 -17.65
N MET A 184 23.56 6.16 -16.91
CA MET A 184 23.11 5.07 -16.05
C MET A 184 22.78 5.53 -14.61
N GLY A 185 22.93 6.82 -14.29
CA GLY A 185 22.73 7.35 -12.94
C GLY A 185 23.75 6.82 -11.91
N LEU A 186 24.90 6.36 -12.36
CA LEU A 186 25.98 5.81 -11.51
C LEU A 186 27.02 6.87 -11.13
N ALA A 187 26.70 8.15 -11.24
CA ALA A 187 27.59 9.23 -10.82
C ALA A 187 27.84 9.12 -9.31
N MET A 188 29.09 8.99 -8.91
CA MET A 188 29.57 9.10 -7.54
C MET A 188 29.81 10.57 -7.19
#